data_38818f39680baf1184010e23d7d7f16d
#
_entry.id   38818f39680baf1184010e23d7d7f16d
#
_cell.length_a   1.000
_cell.length_b   1.000
_cell.length_c   1.000
_cell.angle_alpha   90.00
_cell.angle_beta   90.00
_cell.angle_gamma   90.00
#
_symmetry.space_group_name_H-M   'P 1'
#
loop_
_entity.id
_entity.type
_entity.pdbx_description
1 polymer ?
#
loop_
_entity_poly.entity_id
_entity_poly.type
_entity_poly.pdbx_seq_one_letter_code
_entity_poly.pdbx_strand_id
1 'polypeptide(L)' 'MATQVKGTVKWFNDAKGFGFVQTESVNGDIFVHYSAIQGDGFKTLSEGQAVQFELVTGPKGPQAYNVTKFEN' A
#
# COMPACT_ATOMS: atom_id res chain seq x y z
N MET A 1 -16.53 5.23 -5.73
CA MET A 1 -16.15 4.74 -4.40
C MET A 1 -14.92 3.86 -4.49
N ALA A 2 -13.99 4.08 -3.61
CA ALA A 2 -12.79 3.26 -3.60
C ALA A 2 -13.07 1.89 -2.99
N THR A 3 -12.40 0.89 -3.51
CA THR A 3 -12.55 -0.47 -3.03
C THR A 3 -11.40 -0.78 -2.08
N GLN A 4 -11.74 -1.21 -0.87
CA GLN A 4 -10.72 -1.63 0.08
C GLN A 4 -10.34 -3.08 -0.17
N VAL A 5 -9.04 -3.33 -0.23
CA VAL A 5 -8.51 -4.66 -0.46
C VAL A 5 -7.39 -4.94 0.54
N LYS A 6 -7.14 -6.21 0.76
CA LYS A 6 -6.05 -6.66 1.62
C LYS A 6 -4.91 -7.14 0.74
N GLY A 7 -3.70 -6.86 1.18
CA GLY A 7 -2.53 -7.27 0.45
C GLY A 7 -1.31 -7.36 1.34
N THR A 8 -0.16 -7.51 0.71
CA THR A 8 1.11 -7.57 1.42
C THR A 8 2.08 -6.60 0.80
N VAL A 9 2.98 -6.09 1.63
CA VAL A 9 4.03 -5.19 1.18
C VAL A 9 5.10 -5.99 0.47
N LYS A 10 5.40 -5.63 -0.78
CA LYS A 10 6.49 -6.24 -1.52
C LYS A 10 7.82 -5.67 -1.02
N TRP A 11 7.91 -4.36 -1.00
CA TRP A 11 9.04 -3.65 -0.40
C TRP A 11 8.65 -2.18 -0.20
N PHE A 12 9.38 -1.52 0.68
CA PHE A 12 9.15 -0.11 0.93
C PHE A 12 10.48 0.56 1.24
N ASN A 13 10.71 1.72 0.64
CA ASN A 13 11.93 2.49 0.85
C ASN A 13 11.62 3.69 1.74
N ASP A 14 12.04 3.62 2.99
CA ASP A 14 11.79 4.68 3.97
C ASP A 14 12.45 6.00 3.58
N ALA A 15 13.63 5.93 3.01
CA ALA A 15 14.38 7.12 2.65
C ALA A 15 13.71 7.89 1.52
N LYS A 16 13.12 7.19 0.58
CA LYS A 16 12.44 7.81 -0.56
C LYS A 16 10.95 8.00 -0.32
N GLY A 17 10.39 7.27 0.64
CA GLY A 17 8.98 7.41 1.01
C GLY A 17 8.00 6.75 0.07
N PHE A 18 8.38 5.67 -0.60
CA PHE A 18 7.47 4.94 -1.46
C PHE A 18 7.85 3.46 -1.53
N GLY A 19 6.92 2.67 -2.02
CA GLY A 19 7.14 1.26 -2.19
C GLY A 19 6.04 0.63 -3.02
N PHE A 20 5.92 -0.67 -2.91
CA PHE A 20 4.92 -1.42 -3.67
C PHE A 20 4.27 -2.47 -2.79
N VAL A 21 2.97 -2.66 -3.00
CA VAL A 21 2.20 -3.70 -2.32
C VAL A 21 1.60 -4.61 -3.39
N GLN A 22 1.20 -5.80 -2.98
CA GLN A 22 0.61 -6.79 -3.87
C GLN A 22 -0.69 -7.28 -3.29
N THR A 23 -1.64 -7.61 -4.15
CA THR A 23 -2.91 -8.20 -3.74
C THR A 23 -3.35 -9.22 -4.78
N GLU A 24 -4.18 -10.16 -4.37
CA GLU A 24 -4.66 -11.19 -5.27
C GLU A 24 -5.57 -10.64 -6.37
N SER A 25 -6.21 -9.52 -6.10
CA SER A 25 -7.15 -8.93 -7.05
C SER A 25 -6.48 -8.27 -8.25
N VAL A 26 -5.20 -7.99 -8.16
CA VAL A 26 -4.46 -7.27 -9.20
C VAL A 26 -3.16 -7.98 -9.50
N ASN A 27 -2.92 -8.21 -10.78
CA ASN A 27 -1.63 -8.73 -11.22
C ASN A 27 -0.63 -7.59 -11.27
N GLY A 28 0.51 -7.78 -10.62
CA GLY A 28 1.57 -6.80 -10.63
C GLY A 28 1.60 -5.99 -9.35
N ASP A 29 2.48 -5.03 -9.33
CA ASP A 29 2.75 -4.23 -8.14
C ASP A 29 1.84 -3.01 -8.10
N ILE A 30 1.43 -2.64 -6.89
CA ILE A 30 0.60 -1.48 -6.66
C ILE A 30 1.44 -0.43 -5.95
N PHE A 31 1.56 0.75 -6.53
CA PHE A 31 2.38 1.82 -5.97
C PHE A 31 1.76 2.35 -4.68
N VAL A 32 2.60 2.59 -3.68
CA VAL A 32 2.18 3.20 -2.42
C VAL A 32 3.20 4.27 -2.02
N HIS A 33 2.68 5.45 -1.64
CA HIS A 33 3.50 6.56 -1.18
C HIS A 33 3.27 6.76 0.31
N TYR A 34 4.30 7.24 1.03
CA TYR A 34 4.19 7.38 2.47
C TYR A 34 3.01 8.25 2.89
N SER A 35 2.65 9.23 2.07
CA SER A 35 1.50 10.09 2.37
C SER A 35 0.17 9.35 2.33
N ALA A 36 0.15 8.18 1.71
CA ALA A 36 -1.06 7.35 1.66
C ALA A 36 -1.18 6.41 2.86
N ILE A 37 -0.15 6.33 3.69
CA ILE A 37 -0.16 5.47 4.86
C ILE A 37 -0.84 6.18 6.02
N GLN A 38 -1.82 5.53 6.63
CA GLN A 38 -2.55 6.09 7.76
C GLN A 38 -1.86 5.71 9.07
N GLY A 39 -2.00 6.56 10.06
CA GLY A 39 -1.51 6.28 11.40
C GLY A 39 -0.62 7.39 11.94
N ASP A 40 -0.32 7.29 13.23
CA ASP A 40 0.55 8.23 13.92
C ASP A 40 1.98 7.68 13.93
N GLY A 41 2.94 8.59 13.92
CA GLY A 41 4.34 8.21 14.00
C GLY A 41 4.94 7.87 12.64
N PHE A 42 5.80 6.88 12.60
CA PHE A 42 6.49 6.53 11.37
C PHE A 42 5.55 5.94 10.34
N LYS A 43 5.53 6.56 9.18
CA LYS A 43 4.75 6.08 8.05
C LYS A 43 5.63 5.20 7.19
N THR A 44 5.85 4.00 7.67
CA THR A 44 6.72 3.03 7.00
C THR A 44 6.05 1.66 7.00
N LEU A 45 6.44 0.86 6.03
CA LEU A 45 5.92 -0.50 5.88
C LEU A 45 7.08 -1.47 5.85
N SER A 46 6.84 -2.67 6.38
CA SER A 46 7.85 -3.73 6.39
C SER A 46 7.56 -4.71 5.27
N GLU A 47 8.62 -5.22 4.66
CA GLU A 47 8.50 -6.23 3.62
C GLU A 47 7.73 -7.45 4.14
N GLY A 48 6.72 -7.85 3.38
CA GLY A 48 5.89 -8.99 3.75
C GLY A 48 4.78 -8.68 4.75
N GLN A 49 4.67 -7.42 5.17
CA GLN A 49 3.65 -7.04 6.14
C GLN A 49 2.27 -7.03 5.50
N ALA A 50 1.27 -7.52 6.23
CA ALA A 50 -0.12 -7.46 5.78
C ALA A 50 -0.66 -6.06 5.94
N VAL A 51 -1.34 -5.56 4.91
CA VAL A 51 -1.90 -4.21 4.90
C VAL A 51 -3.28 -4.24 4.27
N GLN A 52 -4.06 -3.21 4.57
CA GLN A 52 -5.35 -2.98 3.92
C GLN A 52 -5.30 -1.57 3.34
N PHE A 53 -5.81 -1.43 2.12
CA PHE A 53 -5.73 -0.15 1.43
C PHE A 53 -6.87 -0.01 0.44
N GLU A 54 -7.09 1.20 -0.03
CA GLU A 54 -8.03 1.47 -1.09
C GLU A 54 -7.31 1.39 -2.43
N LEU A 55 -7.83 0.56 -3.32
CA LEU A 55 -7.24 0.38 -4.65
C LEU A 55 -7.86 1.40 -5.59
N VAL A 56 -7.03 2.26 -6.14
CA VAL A 56 -7.45 3.28 -7.10
C VAL A 56 -6.62 3.12 -8.35
N THR A 57 -7.29 3.02 -9.50
CA THR A 57 -6.60 2.92 -10.78
C THR A 57 -6.53 4.29 -11.41
N GLY A 58 -5.32 4.79 -11.58
CA GLY A 58 -5.10 6.09 -12.19
C GLY A 58 -4.41 5.98 -13.54
N PRO A 59 -4.08 7.13 -14.15
CA PRO A 59 -3.41 7.14 -15.46
C PRO A 59 -2.08 6.40 -15.48
N LYS A 60 -1.43 6.29 -14.33
CA LYS A 60 -0.13 5.62 -14.23
C LYS A 60 -0.25 4.18 -13.77
N GLY A 61 -1.47 3.70 -13.57
CA GLY A 61 -1.70 2.35 -13.11
C GLY A 61 -2.32 2.32 -11.72
N PRO A 62 -2.41 1.13 -11.11
CA PRO A 62 -3.03 0.99 -9.80
C PRO A 62 -2.17 1.62 -8.71
N GLN A 63 -2.85 2.28 -7.76
CA GLN A 63 -2.22 2.93 -6.62
C GLN A 63 -2.98 2.57 -5.35
N ALA A 64 -2.26 2.55 -4.23
CA ALA A 64 -2.85 2.29 -2.92
C ALA A 64 -3.01 3.59 -2.16
N TYR A 65 -4.19 3.78 -1.58
CA TYR A 65 -4.51 4.94 -0.76
C TYR A 65 -5.06 4.47 0.59
N ASN A 66 -4.96 5.33 1.59
CA ASN A 66 -5.47 5.03 2.94
C ASN A 66 -4.97 3.69 3.44
N VAL A 67 -3.68 3.49 3.30
CA VAL A 67 -3.04 2.22 3.67
C VAL A 67 -2.97 2.12 5.19
N THR A 68 -3.48 1.02 5.72
CA THR A 68 -3.40 0.73 7.15
C THR A 68 -2.76 -0.63 7.34
N LYS A 69 -2.04 -0.78 8.45
CA LYS A 69 -1.45 -2.06 8.79
C LYS A 69 -2.56 -3.00 9.24
N PHE A 70 -2.57 -4.18 8.68
CA PHE A 70 -3.56 -5.19 9.03
C PHE A 70 -2.92 -6.19 9.96
N GLU A 71 -3.38 -6.23 11.19
CA GLU A 71 -2.87 -7.16 12.18
C GLU A 71 -3.95 -8.18 12.52
N ASN A 72 -3.53 -9.42 12.58
CA ASN A 72 -4.41 -10.50 13.01
C ASN A 72 -4.44 -10.60 14.53
#